data_4eb9c7cd8d717d9fa8ab16f3f8f43781
#
_entry.id   4eb9c7cd8d717d9fa8ab16f3f8f43781
#
_cell.length_a   1.000
_cell.length_b   1.000
_cell.length_c   1.000
_cell.angle_alpha   90.00
_cell.angle_beta   90.00
_cell.angle_gamma   90.00
#
_symmetry.space_group_name_H-M   'P 1'
#
loop_
_entity.id
_entity.type
_entity.pdbx_description
1 polymer ?
#
loop_
_entity_poly.entity_id
_entity_poly.type
_entity_poly.pdbx_seq_one_letter_code
_entity_poly.pdbx_strand_id
1 'polypeptide(L)'
;MARIETLYFIHHSHTDIGYTHDQPIVFDLHERFITQALTLAERSADSDSDGAFRWTVENTYVLLCWLQHASPREIERFQAMEKAGRIEVTGMFANLTPLLDVGQLAETLQPLRTLRDDYGFTITSAMNCDVNGESWSLPDLLLDAGIEGFTMAINTHFGGAPLARPDVFHWQAPSGRTLLAYSGWPYDQGWRYGVGRSAEDFEQVWWPRVMARLDAIDYSLPVVMVQSFHPFGDNGSAFADFVAWIDAWNASGKSPRIKFATPRQWWAAVKPHAQQLPVYSGDWTDYWNFGCGSSAREQTINRQSRARLRNADAFGAAGLATAAAADPWLARTFALYRTEAWDNLHFWDEHTWGADI
;
A
#
# COMPACT_ATOMS: atom_id res chain seq x y z
N MET A 1 -1.94 11.79 -28.41
CA MET A 1 -2.44 10.85 -27.40
C MET A 1 -1.56 9.62 -27.40
N ALA A 2 -0.97 9.26 -26.26
CA ALA A 2 -0.24 8.00 -26.17
C ALA A 2 -1.24 6.85 -26.30
N ARG A 3 -0.94 5.88 -27.15
CA ARG A 3 -1.73 4.64 -27.20
C ARG A 3 -1.33 3.80 -25.99
N ILE A 4 -2.29 3.46 -25.13
CA ILE A 4 -2.02 2.51 -24.03
C ILE A 4 -1.75 1.13 -24.63
N GLU A 5 -0.56 0.63 -24.38
CA GLU A 5 -0.11 -0.69 -24.85
C GLU A 5 -0.37 -1.76 -23.79
N THR A 6 -0.11 -1.42 -22.51
CA THR A 6 -0.23 -2.37 -21.41
C THR A 6 -0.97 -1.76 -20.23
N LEU A 7 -1.95 -2.51 -19.71
CA LEU A 7 -2.60 -2.29 -18.44
C LEU A 7 -1.96 -3.18 -17.37
N TYR A 8 -1.39 -2.59 -16.35
CA TYR A 8 -0.86 -3.28 -15.19
C TYR A 8 -1.97 -3.46 -14.16
N PHE A 9 -2.32 -4.70 -13.91
CA PHE A 9 -3.38 -5.08 -12.97
C PHE A 9 -2.74 -5.49 -11.64
N ILE A 10 -2.97 -4.67 -10.59
CA ILE A 10 -2.41 -4.89 -9.26
C ILE A 10 -3.50 -5.45 -8.35
N HIS A 11 -3.29 -6.68 -7.85
CA HIS A 11 -4.22 -7.33 -6.95
C HIS A 11 -3.68 -7.34 -5.52
N HIS A 12 -4.52 -6.92 -4.59
CA HIS A 12 -4.23 -6.87 -3.16
C HIS A 12 -5.53 -7.06 -2.35
N SER A 13 -5.43 -7.15 -1.04
CA SER A 13 -6.56 -6.95 -0.15
C SER A 13 -6.50 -5.52 0.37
N HIS A 14 -7.55 -4.74 0.18
CA HIS A 14 -7.65 -3.48 0.90
C HIS A 14 -7.85 -3.77 2.38
N THR A 15 -7.06 -3.10 3.22
CA THR A 15 -6.99 -3.36 4.65
C THR A 15 -7.69 -2.25 5.42
N ASP A 16 -8.88 -2.58 5.95
CA ASP A 16 -9.58 -1.77 6.95
C ASP A 16 -9.30 -2.36 8.33
N ILE A 17 -8.63 -1.64 9.19
CA ILE A 17 -8.34 -2.10 10.55
C ILE A 17 -9.49 -1.73 11.48
N GLY A 18 -10.49 -2.62 11.60
CA GLY A 18 -11.62 -2.48 12.49
C GLY A 18 -12.90 -1.95 11.85
N TYR A 19 -12.94 -1.69 10.53
CA TYR A 19 -14.13 -1.18 9.84
C TYR A 19 -15.13 -2.30 9.50
N THR A 20 -14.65 -3.40 8.92
CA THR A 20 -15.48 -4.54 8.51
C THR A 20 -15.67 -5.56 9.63
N HIS A 21 -14.73 -5.64 10.57
CA HIS A 21 -14.71 -6.54 11.71
C HIS A 21 -13.85 -5.95 12.83
N ASP A 22 -13.95 -6.51 14.04
CA ASP A 22 -13.03 -6.20 15.14
C ASP A 22 -11.57 -6.42 14.73
N GLN A 23 -10.67 -5.54 15.17
CA GLN A 23 -9.25 -5.54 14.78
C GLN A 23 -8.58 -6.93 14.85
N PRO A 24 -8.71 -7.73 15.93
CA PRO A 24 -8.10 -9.07 15.99
C PRO A 24 -8.61 -10.01 14.91
N ILE A 25 -9.89 -9.88 14.51
CA ILE A 25 -10.49 -10.67 13.41
C ILE A 25 -9.87 -10.26 12.07
N VAL A 26 -9.72 -8.95 11.84
CA VAL A 26 -9.09 -8.44 10.61
C VAL A 26 -7.66 -8.98 10.47
N PHE A 27 -6.87 -8.97 11.55
CA PHE A 27 -5.51 -9.50 11.51
C PHE A 27 -5.47 -10.99 11.18
N ASP A 28 -6.31 -11.81 11.81
CA ASP A 28 -6.44 -13.25 11.52
C ASP A 28 -6.86 -13.49 10.05
N LEU A 29 -7.79 -12.69 9.51
CA LEU A 29 -8.19 -12.77 8.12
C LEU A 29 -7.03 -12.49 7.17
N HIS A 30 -6.26 -11.42 7.40
CA HIS A 30 -5.11 -11.07 6.56
C HIS A 30 -3.99 -12.10 6.62
N GLU A 31 -3.74 -12.73 7.77
CA GLU A 31 -2.81 -13.87 7.88
C GLU A 31 -3.22 -15.02 6.96
N ARG A 32 -4.52 -15.35 6.95
CA ARG A 32 -5.07 -16.38 6.03
C ARG A 32 -4.97 -15.95 4.56
N PHE A 33 -5.21 -14.68 4.25
CA PHE A 33 -5.11 -14.16 2.89
C PHE A 33 -3.67 -14.22 2.36
N ILE A 34 -2.68 -13.89 3.19
CA ILE A 34 -1.26 -14.02 2.85
C ILE A 34 -0.91 -15.49 2.56
N THR A 35 -1.35 -16.42 3.41
CA THR A 35 -1.13 -17.86 3.23
C THR A 35 -1.80 -18.38 1.95
N GLN A 36 -3.00 -17.92 1.64
CA GLN A 36 -3.70 -18.27 0.41
C GLN A 36 -2.98 -17.70 -0.81
N ALA A 37 -2.61 -16.43 -0.77
CA ALA A 37 -1.89 -15.76 -1.85
C ALA A 37 -0.53 -16.43 -2.15
N LEU A 38 0.19 -16.84 -1.10
CA LEU A 38 1.41 -17.63 -1.23
C LEU A 38 1.15 -18.93 -2.01
N THR A 39 0.10 -19.66 -1.65
CA THR A 39 -0.27 -20.91 -2.36
C THR A 39 -0.63 -20.66 -3.82
N LEU A 40 -1.33 -19.56 -4.14
CA LEU A 40 -1.68 -19.21 -5.52
C LEU A 40 -0.45 -18.76 -6.33
N ALA A 41 0.46 -18.01 -5.70
CA ALA A 41 1.71 -17.59 -6.31
C ALA A 41 2.59 -18.80 -6.69
N GLU A 42 2.70 -19.79 -5.81
CA GLU A 42 3.44 -21.03 -6.07
C GLU A 42 2.87 -21.85 -7.22
N ARG A 43 1.53 -21.93 -7.32
CA ARG A 43 0.87 -22.66 -8.44
C ARG A 43 1.18 -22.08 -9.81
N SER A 44 1.55 -20.82 -9.89
CA SER A 44 1.90 -20.13 -11.13
C SER A 44 3.38 -19.74 -11.20
N ALA A 45 4.24 -20.29 -10.30
CA ALA A 45 5.65 -19.90 -10.21
C ALA A 45 6.42 -20.13 -11.52
N ASP A 46 6.16 -21.25 -12.19
CA ASP A 46 6.83 -21.63 -13.45
C ASP A 46 6.14 -21.06 -14.71
N SER A 47 5.08 -20.25 -14.54
CA SER A 47 4.35 -19.67 -15.68
C SER A 47 4.98 -18.35 -16.12
N ASP A 48 5.30 -18.23 -17.41
CA ASP A 48 5.74 -16.99 -18.05
C ASP A 48 4.57 -16.14 -18.59
N SER A 49 3.32 -16.57 -18.35
CA SER A 49 2.14 -15.85 -18.78
C SER A 49 2.03 -14.50 -18.08
N ASP A 50 1.57 -13.46 -18.79
CA ASP A 50 1.19 -12.18 -18.20
C ASP A 50 0.02 -12.28 -17.21
N GLY A 51 -0.83 -13.31 -17.34
CA GLY A 51 -1.89 -13.62 -16.37
C GLY A 51 -1.43 -14.39 -15.15
N ALA A 52 -0.17 -14.85 -15.10
CA ALA A 52 0.36 -15.59 -13.94
C ALA A 52 0.16 -14.80 -12.64
N PHE A 53 -0.38 -15.46 -11.63
CA PHE A 53 -0.80 -14.83 -10.37
C PHE A 53 0.32 -14.03 -9.70
N ARG A 54 -0.02 -12.85 -9.24
CA ARG A 54 0.81 -12.01 -8.37
C ARG A 54 -0.03 -11.42 -7.25
N TRP A 55 0.62 -11.10 -6.15
CA TRP A 55 -0.03 -10.53 -4.99
C TRP A 55 0.78 -9.38 -4.41
N THR A 56 0.07 -8.37 -3.95
CA THR A 56 0.67 -7.26 -3.20
C THR A 56 0.18 -7.31 -1.77
N VAL A 57 1.10 -7.42 -0.83
CA VAL A 57 0.81 -7.17 0.59
C VAL A 57 0.78 -5.66 0.78
N GLU A 58 -0.41 -5.12 1.02
CA GLU A 58 -0.69 -3.69 0.98
C GLU A 58 0.07 -2.89 2.04
N ASN A 59 0.26 -3.48 3.23
CA ASN A 59 0.93 -2.81 4.34
C ASN A 59 1.77 -3.77 5.18
N THR A 60 2.71 -3.20 5.93
CA THR A 60 3.71 -3.99 6.67
C THR A 60 3.14 -4.62 7.93
N TYR A 61 2.11 -4.03 8.56
CA TYR A 61 1.62 -4.53 9.83
C TYR A 61 0.98 -5.91 9.71
N VAL A 62 0.12 -6.13 8.72
CA VAL A 62 -0.50 -7.46 8.52
C VAL A 62 0.54 -8.54 8.15
N LEU A 63 1.63 -8.16 7.48
CA LEU A 63 2.74 -9.08 7.25
C LEU A 63 3.48 -9.43 8.55
N LEU A 64 3.70 -8.45 9.43
CA LEU A 64 4.32 -8.71 10.74
C LEU A 64 3.46 -9.64 11.58
N CYS A 65 2.13 -9.50 11.58
CA CYS A 65 1.21 -10.45 12.23
C CYS A 65 1.40 -11.85 11.66
N TRP A 66 1.39 -12.00 10.35
CA TRP A 66 1.61 -13.31 9.71
C TRP A 66 2.97 -13.92 10.06
N LEU A 67 4.05 -13.12 10.05
CA LEU A 67 5.41 -13.60 10.38
C LEU A 67 5.55 -14.10 11.82
N GLN A 68 4.75 -13.59 12.76
CA GLN A 68 4.74 -14.06 14.14
C GLN A 68 4.20 -15.50 14.29
N HIS A 69 3.32 -15.92 13.39
CA HIS A 69 2.65 -17.22 13.44
C HIS A 69 3.12 -18.19 12.36
N ALA A 70 3.75 -17.70 11.30
CA ALA A 70 4.24 -18.51 10.20
C ALA A 70 5.39 -19.43 10.62
N SER A 71 5.35 -20.67 10.16
CA SER A 71 6.46 -21.59 10.32
C SER A 71 7.70 -21.16 9.52
N PRO A 72 8.92 -21.55 9.91
CA PRO A 72 10.13 -21.26 9.13
C PRO A 72 10.01 -21.66 7.67
N ARG A 73 9.33 -22.78 7.38
CA ARG A 73 9.09 -23.26 6.01
C ARG A 73 8.16 -22.33 5.23
N GLU A 74 7.14 -21.77 5.85
CA GLU A 74 6.25 -20.80 5.20
C GLU A 74 6.98 -19.50 4.89
N ILE A 75 7.82 -19.05 5.82
CA ILE A 75 8.68 -17.87 5.62
C ILE A 75 9.62 -18.08 4.42
N GLU A 76 10.32 -19.22 4.35
CA GLU A 76 11.18 -19.56 3.20
C GLU A 76 10.42 -19.57 1.87
N ARG A 77 9.20 -20.14 1.84
CA ARG A 77 8.34 -20.15 0.66
C ARG A 77 7.94 -18.73 0.24
N PHE A 78 7.57 -17.89 1.22
CA PHE A 78 7.21 -16.50 0.96
C PHE A 78 8.41 -15.71 0.41
N GLN A 79 9.59 -15.85 1.00
CA GLN A 79 10.84 -15.26 0.51
C GLN A 79 11.15 -15.68 -0.93
N ALA A 80 10.94 -16.96 -1.28
CA ALA A 80 11.12 -17.45 -2.64
C ALA A 80 10.16 -16.77 -3.62
N MET A 81 8.88 -16.62 -3.26
CA MET A 81 7.87 -15.97 -4.12
C MET A 81 8.08 -14.45 -4.21
N GLU A 82 8.54 -13.80 -3.14
CA GLU A 82 8.92 -12.40 -3.17
C GLU A 82 10.12 -12.17 -4.10
N LYS A 83 11.17 -12.97 -3.96
CA LYS A 83 12.35 -12.92 -4.82
C LYS A 83 12.04 -13.20 -6.29
N ALA A 84 11.08 -14.08 -6.56
CA ALA A 84 10.59 -14.36 -7.91
C ALA A 84 9.67 -13.24 -8.47
N GLY A 85 9.36 -12.20 -7.71
CA GLY A 85 8.45 -11.11 -8.11
C GLY A 85 6.99 -11.57 -8.27
N ARG A 86 6.60 -12.65 -7.58
CA ARG A 86 5.22 -13.13 -7.51
C ARG A 86 4.45 -12.51 -6.36
N ILE A 87 5.14 -12.17 -5.29
CA ILE A 87 4.60 -11.43 -4.17
C ILE A 87 5.45 -10.18 -3.97
N GLU A 88 4.82 -9.07 -3.61
CA GLU A 88 5.50 -7.85 -3.21
C GLU A 88 4.95 -7.36 -1.89
N VAL A 89 5.82 -6.82 -1.06
CA VAL A 89 5.47 -6.11 0.18
C VAL A 89 5.65 -4.63 -0.07
N THR A 90 4.66 -3.81 0.27
CA THR A 90 4.75 -2.35 0.18
C THR A 90 5.02 -1.71 1.53
N GLY A 91 5.55 -0.48 1.51
CA GLY A 91 6.29 0.08 2.62
C GLY A 91 5.48 0.84 3.68
N MET A 92 4.16 1.05 3.51
CA MET A 92 3.37 1.71 4.55
C MET A 92 2.99 0.75 5.67
N PHE A 93 2.88 1.27 6.90
CA PHE A 93 2.47 0.49 8.08
C PHE A 93 1.03 -0.01 7.95
N ALA A 94 0.13 0.88 7.62
CA ALA A 94 -1.29 0.69 7.37
C ALA A 94 -1.75 1.77 6.39
N ASN A 95 -3.02 1.86 6.06
CA ASN A 95 -3.60 2.96 5.30
C ASN A 95 -3.80 4.16 6.25
N LEU A 96 -2.85 5.08 6.23
CA LEU A 96 -2.72 6.15 7.22
C LEU A 96 -3.31 7.46 6.70
N THR A 97 -4.03 8.16 7.58
CA THR A 97 -4.46 9.54 7.31
C THR A 97 -3.32 10.52 7.57
N PRO A 98 -3.31 11.73 6.98
CA PRO A 98 -2.30 12.75 7.27
C PRO A 98 -2.47 13.44 8.65
N LEU A 99 -3.06 12.76 9.63
CA LEU A 99 -3.18 13.25 11.03
C LEU A 99 -1.92 13.02 11.85
N LEU A 100 -1.01 12.20 11.37
CA LEU A 100 0.28 11.95 11.99
C LEU A 100 1.17 13.18 11.89
N ASP A 101 2.00 13.41 12.91
CA ASP A 101 3.11 14.33 12.72
C ASP A 101 4.33 13.60 12.10
N VAL A 102 5.32 14.37 11.68
CA VAL A 102 6.50 13.85 10.97
C VAL A 102 7.26 12.79 11.77
N GLY A 103 7.32 12.92 13.10
CA GLY A 103 8.01 11.94 13.96
C GLY A 103 7.27 10.61 14.04
N GLN A 104 5.94 10.65 14.19
CA GLN A 104 5.12 9.45 14.17
C GLN A 104 5.14 8.80 12.78
N LEU A 105 5.07 9.60 11.71
CA LEU A 105 5.15 9.10 10.34
C LEU A 105 6.50 8.38 10.09
N ALA A 106 7.60 8.89 10.64
CA ALA A 106 8.88 8.20 10.59
C ALA A 106 8.89 6.87 11.37
N GLU A 107 8.21 6.81 12.53
CA GLU A 107 8.07 5.57 13.30
C GLU A 107 7.28 4.50 12.53
N THR A 108 6.26 4.86 11.74
CA THR A 108 5.52 3.88 10.92
C THR A 108 6.38 3.17 9.88
N LEU A 109 7.56 3.69 9.55
CA LEU A 109 8.50 3.10 8.59
C LEU A 109 9.55 2.18 9.26
N GLN A 110 9.59 2.11 10.59
CA GLN A 110 10.54 1.23 11.32
C GLN A 110 10.41 -0.26 10.94
N PRO A 111 9.22 -0.82 10.69
CA PRO A 111 9.08 -2.20 10.24
C PRO A 111 9.90 -2.55 9.00
N LEU A 112 10.15 -1.59 8.10
CA LEU A 112 10.92 -1.82 6.88
C LEU A 112 12.32 -2.31 7.16
N ARG A 113 12.94 -1.84 8.25
CA ARG A 113 14.27 -2.30 8.66
C ARG A 113 14.24 -3.78 9.03
N THR A 114 13.33 -4.18 9.93
CA THR A 114 13.18 -5.59 10.33
C THR A 114 12.89 -6.48 9.12
N LEU A 115 11.95 -6.08 8.26
CA LEU A 115 11.56 -6.85 7.09
C LEU A 115 12.72 -7.03 6.09
N ARG A 116 13.60 -6.04 5.97
CA ARG A 116 14.79 -6.11 5.10
C ARG A 116 15.94 -6.87 5.75
N ASP A 117 16.28 -6.52 6.99
CA ASP A 117 17.48 -7.03 7.67
C ASP A 117 17.29 -8.49 8.13
N ASP A 118 16.12 -8.83 8.68
CA ASP A 118 15.88 -10.14 9.27
C ASP A 118 15.26 -11.13 8.27
N TYR A 119 14.46 -10.63 7.31
CA TYR A 119 13.76 -11.48 6.33
C TYR A 119 14.27 -11.33 4.89
N GLY A 120 15.10 -10.33 4.60
CA GLY A 120 15.69 -10.14 3.27
C GLY A 120 14.72 -9.67 2.19
N PHE A 121 13.57 -9.10 2.56
CA PHE A 121 12.58 -8.60 1.58
C PHE A 121 13.08 -7.36 0.86
N THR A 122 12.73 -7.25 -0.42
CA THR A 122 13.02 -6.09 -1.25
C THR A 122 11.81 -5.16 -1.24
N ILE A 123 11.83 -4.11 -0.43
CA ILE A 123 10.72 -3.16 -0.30
C ILE A 123 11.14 -1.81 -0.89
N THR A 124 10.72 -1.53 -2.12
CA THR A 124 11.06 -0.31 -2.88
C THR A 124 9.84 0.49 -3.33
N SER A 125 8.64 0.00 -3.06
CA SER A 125 7.40 0.72 -3.28
C SER A 125 6.59 0.88 -2.00
N ALA A 126 5.74 1.90 -1.97
CA ALA A 126 4.77 2.11 -0.90
C ALA A 126 3.40 2.38 -1.52
N MET A 127 2.33 1.98 -0.83
CA MET A 127 0.96 2.31 -1.20
C MET A 127 0.16 2.74 0.01
N ASN A 128 -0.77 3.68 -0.22
CA ASN A 128 -1.77 4.11 0.73
C ASN A 128 -3.12 4.17 0.00
N CYS A 129 -4.11 3.49 0.50
CA CYS A 129 -5.40 3.35 -0.17
C CYS A 129 -6.52 3.93 0.70
N ASP A 130 -7.63 4.25 0.06
CA ASP A 130 -8.86 4.74 0.69
C ASP A 130 -8.76 6.09 1.42
N VAL A 131 -7.71 6.82 1.21
CA VAL A 131 -7.52 8.21 1.65
C VAL A 131 -7.38 9.13 0.44
N ASN A 132 -7.55 10.45 0.64
CA ASN A 132 -7.53 11.41 -0.46
C ASN A 132 -6.25 12.24 -0.51
N GLY A 133 -5.55 12.35 0.60
CA GLY A 133 -4.41 13.25 0.73
C GLY A 133 -3.26 12.71 1.56
N GLU A 134 -2.13 13.42 1.47
CA GLU A 134 -0.90 13.08 2.15
C GLU A 134 -0.16 14.32 2.62
N SER A 135 0.59 14.16 3.70
CA SER A 135 1.48 15.20 4.20
C SER A 135 2.70 15.38 3.29
N TRP A 136 3.07 16.62 3.02
CA TRP A 136 4.25 16.95 2.21
C TRP A 136 5.58 16.47 2.80
N SER A 137 5.62 16.08 4.07
CA SER A 137 6.80 15.45 4.66
C SER A 137 7.01 14.00 4.25
N LEU A 138 5.97 13.32 3.75
CA LEU A 138 6.02 11.89 3.42
C LEU A 138 7.07 11.54 2.36
N PRO A 139 7.23 12.26 1.22
CA PRO A 139 8.18 11.87 0.19
C PRO A 139 9.64 11.87 0.68
N ASP A 140 10.04 12.78 1.58
CA ASP A 140 11.39 12.74 2.15
C ASP A 140 11.61 11.49 3.00
N LEU A 141 10.65 11.14 3.85
CA LEU A 141 10.73 9.96 4.70
C LEU A 141 10.74 8.65 3.89
N LEU A 142 9.92 8.57 2.85
CA LEU A 142 9.91 7.40 1.96
C LEU A 142 11.24 7.25 1.21
N LEU A 143 11.80 8.35 0.69
CA LEU A 143 13.12 8.35 0.04
C LEU A 143 14.23 7.93 1.01
N ASP A 144 14.21 8.42 2.25
CA ASP A 144 15.17 8.02 3.29
C ASP A 144 15.02 6.55 3.67
N ALA A 145 13.79 6.02 3.60
CA ALA A 145 13.50 4.62 3.79
C ALA A 145 13.78 3.75 2.54
N GLY A 146 14.35 4.31 1.45
CA GLY A 146 14.69 3.57 0.24
C GLY A 146 13.51 3.21 -0.65
N ILE A 147 12.39 3.91 -0.53
CA ILE A 147 11.23 3.77 -1.41
C ILE A 147 11.47 4.61 -2.67
N GLU A 148 11.19 4.02 -3.82
CA GLU A 148 11.40 4.60 -5.15
C GLU A 148 10.10 5.02 -5.83
N GLY A 149 8.96 4.51 -5.36
CA GLY A 149 7.65 4.83 -5.91
C GLY A 149 6.53 4.73 -4.88
N PHE A 150 5.61 5.69 -4.91
CA PHE A 150 4.46 5.77 -4.02
C PHE A 150 3.16 5.73 -4.82
N THR A 151 2.23 4.90 -4.40
CA THR A 151 0.93 4.72 -5.04
C THR A 151 -0.19 5.06 -4.07
N MET A 152 -1.09 5.95 -4.47
CA MET A 152 -2.30 6.23 -3.74
C MET A 152 -3.53 5.86 -4.58
N ALA A 153 -4.46 5.13 -3.99
CA ALA A 153 -5.80 4.92 -4.51
C ALA A 153 -6.80 5.73 -3.68
N ILE A 154 -7.33 6.78 -4.28
CA ILE A 154 -8.23 7.72 -3.60
C ILE A 154 -9.60 7.11 -3.31
N ASN A 155 -10.21 7.52 -2.20
CA ASN A 155 -11.63 7.29 -1.93
C ASN A 155 -12.47 8.35 -2.66
N THR A 156 -13.57 7.92 -3.27
CA THR A 156 -14.48 8.81 -4.00
C THR A 156 -15.85 8.97 -3.36
N HIS A 157 -16.09 8.41 -2.17
CA HIS A 157 -17.38 8.50 -1.49
C HIS A 157 -17.67 9.92 -1.01
N PHE A 158 -16.67 10.64 -0.51
CA PHE A 158 -16.82 11.97 0.07
C PHE A 158 -16.11 13.08 -0.72
N GLY A 159 -15.88 12.84 -1.98
CA GLY A 159 -15.18 13.78 -2.85
C GLY A 159 -14.26 13.08 -3.82
N GLY A 160 -13.29 13.76 -4.31
CA GLY A 160 -12.25 13.23 -5.17
C GLY A 160 -10.89 13.72 -4.71
N ALA A 161 -9.93 13.73 -5.61
CA ALA A 161 -8.68 14.43 -5.34
C ALA A 161 -8.98 15.92 -5.16
N PRO A 162 -8.67 16.52 -4.01
CA PRO A 162 -9.02 17.93 -3.73
C PRO A 162 -8.22 18.92 -4.56
N LEU A 163 -7.10 18.48 -5.08
CA LEU A 163 -6.25 19.26 -5.97
C LEU A 163 -6.17 18.58 -7.33
N ALA A 164 -6.23 19.37 -8.40
CA ALA A 164 -5.89 18.86 -9.73
C ALA A 164 -4.42 18.42 -9.74
N ARG A 165 -4.18 17.16 -10.03
CA ARG A 165 -2.84 16.57 -10.14
C ARG A 165 -2.84 15.48 -11.21
N PRO A 166 -1.70 15.24 -11.85
CA PRO A 166 -1.57 14.16 -12.82
C PRO A 166 -1.65 12.80 -12.12
N ASP A 167 -2.05 11.77 -12.84
CA ASP A 167 -2.09 10.41 -12.31
C ASP A 167 -0.68 9.87 -11.98
N VAL A 168 0.35 10.21 -12.81
CA VAL A 168 1.76 9.87 -12.56
C VAL A 168 2.62 11.12 -12.61
N PHE A 169 3.46 11.34 -11.61
CA PHE A 169 4.26 12.56 -11.49
C PHE A 169 5.46 12.38 -10.55
N HIS A 170 6.38 13.34 -10.59
CA HIS A 170 7.39 13.50 -9.55
C HIS A 170 6.84 14.32 -8.39
N TRP A 171 6.72 13.72 -7.24
CA TRP A 171 6.38 14.44 -6.01
C TRP A 171 7.64 15.02 -5.39
N GLN A 172 7.81 16.33 -5.49
CA GLN A 172 8.96 17.02 -4.94
C GLN A 172 8.77 17.25 -3.44
N ALA A 173 9.67 16.69 -2.67
CA ALA A 173 9.76 16.82 -1.23
C ALA A 173 10.25 18.22 -0.79
N PRO A 174 10.08 18.60 0.49
CA PRO A 174 10.67 19.83 1.05
C PRO A 174 12.19 19.95 0.85
N SER A 175 12.91 18.84 0.84
CA SER A 175 14.36 18.79 0.56
C SER A 175 14.75 19.12 -0.89
N GLY A 176 13.77 19.16 -1.80
CA GLY A 176 13.99 19.28 -3.24
C GLY A 176 14.21 17.95 -3.96
N ARG A 177 14.36 16.82 -3.24
CA ARG A 177 14.38 15.48 -3.84
C ARG A 177 13.01 15.14 -4.43
N THR A 178 12.95 14.19 -5.35
CA THR A 178 11.70 13.77 -5.97
C THR A 178 11.45 12.28 -5.81
N LEU A 179 10.21 11.92 -5.48
CA LEU A 179 9.69 10.56 -5.44
C LEU A 179 8.75 10.36 -6.63
N LEU A 180 8.84 9.23 -7.32
CA LEU A 180 7.79 8.87 -8.28
C LEU A 180 6.49 8.60 -7.53
N ALA A 181 5.42 9.23 -7.96
CA ALA A 181 4.12 9.11 -7.31
C ALA A 181 3.00 8.87 -8.33
N TYR A 182 2.03 8.07 -7.93
CA TYR A 182 0.78 7.83 -8.65
C TYR A 182 -0.39 8.18 -7.75
N SER A 183 -1.25 9.06 -8.24
CA SER A 183 -2.55 9.34 -7.65
C SER A 183 -3.61 8.95 -8.66
N GLY A 184 -4.22 7.82 -8.44
CA GLY A 184 -5.07 7.21 -9.45
C GLY A 184 -6.50 6.97 -8.99
N TRP A 185 -7.06 5.99 -9.64
CA TRP A 185 -8.41 5.53 -9.37
C TRP A 185 -8.50 4.83 -8.01
N PRO A 186 -9.72 4.69 -7.46
CA PRO A 186 -9.97 3.83 -6.31
C PRO A 186 -9.41 2.41 -6.51
N TYR A 187 -9.04 1.78 -5.40
CA TYR A 187 -8.41 0.46 -5.35
C TYR A 187 -9.29 -0.71 -5.85
N ASP A 188 -10.56 -0.47 -6.11
CA ASP A 188 -11.52 -1.46 -6.62
C ASP A 188 -11.72 -1.40 -8.15
N GLN A 189 -11.05 -0.49 -8.84
CA GLN A 189 -11.37 -0.16 -10.24
C GLN A 189 -11.12 -1.32 -11.21
N GLY A 190 -10.17 -2.19 -10.95
CA GLY A 190 -9.93 -3.35 -11.81
C GLY A 190 -11.18 -4.20 -11.97
N TRP A 191 -11.84 -4.55 -10.88
CA TRP A 191 -13.10 -5.28 -10.89
C TRP A 191 -14.25 -4.45 -11.44
N ARG A 192 -14.39 -3.19 -11.03
CA ARG A 192 -15.43 -2.29 -11.55
C ARG A 192 -15.34 -2.10 -13.05
N TYR A 193 -14.14 -2.08 -13.60
CA TYR A 193 -13.90 -1.98 -15.04
C TYR A 193 -14.09 -3.30 -15.79
N GLY A 194 -14.47 -4.36 -15.12
CA GLY A 194 -14.85 -5.62 -15.75
C GLY A 194 -13.73 -6.66 -15.84
N VAL A 195 -12.54 -6.40 -15.33
CA VAL A 195 -11.47 -7.42 -15.24
C VAL A 195 -11.96 -8.53 -14.29
N GLY A 196 -11.92 -9.77 -14.77
CA GLY A 196 -12.46 -10.93 -14.04
C GLY A 196 -13.98 -11.11 -14.19
N ARG A 197 -14.67 -10.27 -14.98
CA ARG A 197 -16.12 -10.35 -15.23
C ARG A 197 -16.40 -10.62 -16.71
N SER A 198 -16.92 -9.63 -17.43
CA SER A 198 -17.27 -9.72 -18.84
C SER A 198 -16.20 -9.05 -19.71
N ALA A 199 -15.59 -9.81 -20.59
CA ALA A 199 -14.62 -9.26 -21.55
C ALA A 199 -15.30 -8.29 -22.55
N GLU A 200 -16.60 -8.53 -22.85
CA GLU A 200 -17.38 -7.64 -23.70
C GLU A 200 -17.65 -6.29 -23.00
N ASP A 201 -18.06 -6.31 -21.73
CA ASP A 201 -18.27 -5.07 -20.96
C ASP A 201 -16.96 -4.30 -20.78
N PHE A 202 -15.84 -5.00 -20.54
CA PHE A 202 -14.54 -4.36 -20.46
C PHE A 202 -14.21 -3.65 -21.77
N GLU A 203 -14.34 -4.31 -22.92
CA GLU A 203 -13.97 -3.77 -24.23
C GLU A 203 -14.91 -2.63 -24.68
N GLN A 204 -16.22 -2.80 -24.52
CA GLN A 204 -17.20 -1.89 -25.11
C GLN A 204 -17.64 -0.76 -24.20
N VAL A 205 -17.53 -0.94 -22.87
CA VAL A 205 -18.05 0.03 -21.91
C VAL A 205 -16.92 0.65 -21.09
N TRP A 206 -16.10 -0.19 -20.45
CA TRP A 206 -15.17 0.31 -19.42
C TRP A 206 -13.87 0.85 -20.00
N TRP A 207 -13.25 0.12 -20.93
CA TRP A 207 -12.00 0.57 -21.54
C TRP A 207 -12.13 1.91 -22.27
N PRO A 208 -13.18 2.17 -23.06
CA PRO A 208 -13.41 3.50 -23.64
C PRO A 208 -13.53 4.62 -22.59
N ARG A 209 -14.13 4.35 -21.43
CA ARG A 209 -14.21 5.34 -20.34
C ARG A 209 -12.84 5.62 -19.71
N VAL A 210 -12.04 4.58 -19.50
CA VAL A 210 -10.65 4.74 -19.05
C VAL A 210 -9.87 5.60 -20.03
N MET A 211 -9.97 5.30 -21.33
CA MET A 211 -9.29 6.08 -22.37
C MET A 211 -9.76 7.54 -22.41
N ALA A 212 -11.06 7.79 -22.32
CA ALA A 212 -11.59 9.16 -22.27
C ALA A 212 -11.09 9.95 -21.06
N ARG A 213 -10.92 9.31 -19.90
CA ARG A 213 -10.33 9.94 -18.72
C ARG A 213 -8.85 10.25 -18.94
N LEU A 214 -8.08 9.31 -19.46
CA LEU A 214 -6.65 9.50 -19.74
C LEU A 214 -6.44 10.62 -20.76
N ASP A 215 -7.29 10.69 -21.78
CA ASP A 215 -7.28 11.78 -22.76
C ASP A 215 -7.58 13.15 -22.12
N ALA A 216 -8.53 13.19 -21.17
CA ALA A 216 -8.92 14.43 -20.49
C ALA A 216 -7.81 15.02 -19.60
N ILE A 217 -6.82 14.24 -19.21
CA ILE A 217 -5.66 14.68 -18.40
C ILE A 217 -4.35 14.71 -19.21
N ASP A 218 -4.42 14.57 -20.52
CA ASP A 218 -3.24 14.52 -21.42
C ASP A 218 -2.22 13.43 -20.98
N TYR A 219 -2.72 12.25 -20.59
CA TYR A 219 -1.87 11.16 -20.10
C TYR A 219 -0.87 10.72 -21.20
N SER A 220 0.42 10.76 -20.88
CA SER A 220 1.49 10.62 -21.85
C SER A 220 2.17 9.24 -21.88
N LEU A 221 1.90 8.37 -20.89
CA LEU A 221 2.57 7.07 -20.80
C LEU A 221 1.88 6.01 -21.67
N PRO A 222 2.63 5.05 -22.22
CA PRO A 222 2.07 3.91 -22.97
C PRO A 222 1.54 2.80 -22.05
N VAL A 223 1.68 2.97 -20.75
CA VAL A 223 1.29 2.00 -19.71
C VAL A 223 0.35 2.67 -18.70
N VAL A 224 -0.62 1.92 -18.19
CA VAL A 224 -1.53 2.39 -17.16
C VAL A 224 -1.69 1.30 -16.09
N MET A 225 -1.95 1.72 -14.85
CA MET A 225 -2.19 0.80 -13.74
C MET A 225 -3.64 0.91 -13.26
N VAL A 226 -4.20 -0.23 -12.88
CA VAL A 226 -5.42 -0.32 -12.09
C VAL A 226 -5.21 -1.26 -10.91
N GLN A 227 -5.76 -0.89 -9.78
CA GLN A 227 -5.77 -1.73 -8.59
C GLN A 227 -7.10 -2.50 -8.51
N SER A 228 -7.08 -3.65 -7.88
CA SER A 228 -8.26 -4.44 -7.61
C SER A 228 -8.09 -5.26 -6.34
N PHE A 229 -9.08 -5.17 -5.49
CA PHE A 229 -9.26 -6.02 -4.33
C PHE A 229 -10.19 -7.21 -4.68
N HIS A 230 -10.61 -7.98 -3.68
CA HIS A 230 -11.55 -9.07 -3.88
C HIS A 230 -12.92 -8.55 -4.38
N PRO A 231 -13.59 -9.24 -5.33
CA PRO A 231 -14.87 -8.79 -5.91
C PRO A 231 -16.00 -8.50 -4.92
N PHE A 232 -15.95 -9.08 -3.74
CA PHE A 232 -17.02 -8.94 -2.73
C PHE A 232 -16.74 -7.88 -1.66
N GLY A 233 -15.60 -7.18 -1.70
CA GLY A 233 -15.35 -6.06 -0.81
C GLY A 233 -13.96 -6.01 -0.20
N ASP A 234 -13.82 -5.08 0.74
CA ASP A 234 -12.63 -4.83 1.53
C ASP A 234 -12.34 -6.01 2.46
N ASN A 235 -11.12 -6.07 2.99
CA ASN A 235 -10.66 -7.21 3.78
C ASN A 235 -10.99 -8.55 3.13
N GLY A 236 -10.81 -8.63 1.81
CA GLY A 236 -11.13 -9.79 1.00
C GLY A 236 -9.89 -10.60 0.61
N SER A 237 -10.08 -11.90 0.45
CA SER A 237 -9.00 -12.84 0.07
C SER A 237 -8.52 -12.65 -1.36
N ALA A 238 -7.44 -13.33 -1.74
CA ALA A 238 -6.99 -13.38 -3.12
C ALA A 238 -8.04 -14.02 -4.04
N PHE A 239 -8.22 -13.46 -5.24
CA PHE A 239 -9.21 -13.93 -6.22
C PHE A 239 -8.50 -14.57 -7.42
N ALA A 240 -8.52 -15.88 -7.48
CA ALA A 240 -7.76 -16.67 -8.45
C ALA A 240 -8.28 -16.55 -9.90
N ASP A 241 -9.56 -16.25 -10.08
CA ASP A 241 -10.20 -16.24 -11.42
C ASP A 241 -9.68 -15.11 -12.32
N PHE A 242 -9.04 -14.08 -11.74
CA PHE A 242 -8.34 -13.06 -12.53
C PHE A 242 -7.29 -13.66 -13.46
N VAL A 243 -6.61 -14.72 -13.07
CA VAL A 243 -5.59 -15.41 -13.89
C VAL A 243 -6.18 -15.89 -15.21
N ALA A 244 -7.22 -16.72 -15.12
CA ALA A 244 -7.86 -17.31 -16.30
C ALA A 244 -8.47 -16.23 -17.21
N TRP A 245 -9.05 -15.20 -16.61
CA TRP A 245 -9.66 -14.10 -17.36
C TRP A 245 -8.61 -13.28 -18.13
N ILE A 246 -7.49 -12.92 -17.48
CA ILE A 246 -6.38 -12.16 -18.12
C ILE A 246 -5.74 -12.99 -19.25
N ASP A 247 -5.51 -14.28 -19.02
CA ASP A 247 -4.96 -15.16 -20.05
C ASP A 247 -5.89 -15.27 -21.26
N ALA A 248 -7.20 -15.43 -21.04
CA ALA A 248 -8.19 -15.48 -22.12
C ALA A 248 -8.28 -14.16 -22.88
N TRP A 249 -8.24 -13.02 -22.16
CA TRP A 249 -8.21 -11.70 -22.78
C TRP A 249 -6.99 -11.52 -23.69
N ASN A 250 -5.80 -11.81 -23.18
CA ASN A 250 -4.55 -11.68 -23.94
C ASN A 250 -4.49 -12.63 -25.12
N ALA A 251 -4.97 -13.85 -24.97
CA ALA A 251 -5.04 -14.86 -26.04
C ALA A 251 -6.00 -14.41 -27.18
N SER A 252 -6.99 -13.59 -26.90
CA SER A 252 -7.92 -13.06 -27.91
C SER A 252 -7.27 -12.03 -28.87
N GLY A 253 -6.05 -11.57 -28.57
CA GLY A 253 -5.33 -10.54 -29.36
C GLY A 253 -5.91 -9.12 -29.22
N LYS A 254 -6.80 -8.89 -28.26
CA LYS A 254 -7.41 -7.57 -27.99
C LYS A 254 -6.42 -6.63 -27.29
N SER A 255 -6.73 -5.33 -27.31
CA SER A 255 -5.96 -4.27 -26.67
C SER A 255 -6.78 -3.60 -25.57
N PRO A 256 -6.13 -3.18 -24.45
CA PRO A 256 -4.70 -3.26 -24.17
C PRO A 256 -4.26 -4.68 -23.78
N ARG A 257 -2.97 -4.99 -23.88
CA ARG A 257 -2.44 -6.18 -23.20
C ARG A 257 -2.59 -5.98 -21.69
N ILE A 258 -3.04 -7.00 -20.97
CA ILE A 258 -3.19 -6.92 -19.51
C ILE A 258 -2.11 -7.77 -18.84
N LYS A 259 -1.40 -7.17 -17.90
CA LYS A 259 -0.36 -7.84 -17.13
C LYS A 259 -0.74 -7.88 -15.67
N PHE A 260 -0.94 -9.07 -15.14
CA PHE A 260 -1.01 -9.27 -13.71
C PHE A 260 0.34 -8.89 -13.11
N ALA A 261 0.40 -7.90 -12.23
CA ALA A 261 1.65 -7.27 -11.85
C ALA A 261 1.67 -6.89 -10.36
N THR A 262 2.84 -6.48 -9.91
CA THR A 262 3.06 -5.83 -8.61
C THR A 262 3.42 -4.35 -8.81
N PRO A 263 3.29 -3.50 -7.77
CA PRO A 263 3.69 -2.09 -7.84
C PRO A 263 5.12 -1.89 -8.35
N ARG A 264 6.08 -2.70 -7.90
CA ARG A 264 7.48 -2.64 -8.36
C ARG A 264 7.61 -2.86 -9.87
N GLN A 265 6.83 -3.80 -10.42
CA GLN A 265 6.82 -4.06 -11.87
C GLN A 265 6.19 -2.91 -12.65
N TRP A 266 5.15 -2.29 -12.08
CA TRP A 266 4.58 -1.06 -12.62
C TRP A 266 5.61 0.08 -12.64
N TRP A 267 6.27 0.34 -11.52
CA TRP A 267 7.29 1.39 -11.44
C TRP A 267 8.46 1.14 -12.38
N ALA A 268 8.86 -0.12 -12.58
CA ALA A 268 9.88 -0.46 -13.57
C ALA A 268 9.45 -0.10 -15.00
N ALA A 269 8.16 -0.20 -15.32
CA ALA A 269 7.64 0.20 -16.62
C ALA A 269 7.48 1.74 -16.77
N VAL A 270 7.28 2.46 -15.68
CA VAL A 270 7.19 3.93 -15.66
C VAL A 270 8.56 4.60 -15.75
N LYS A 271 9.58 4.06 -15.07
CA LYS A 271 10.92 4.66 -14.98
C LYS A 271 11.55 5.10 -16.30
N PRO A 272 11.45 4.36 -17.43
CA PRO A 272 11.98 4.81 -18.71
C PRO A 272 11.36 6.12 -19.23
N HIS A 273 10.17 6.46 -18.75
CA HIS A 273 9.41 7.64 -19.14
C HIS A 273 9.46 8.76 -18.10
N ALA A 274 10.17 8.56 -16.99
CA ALA A 274 10.12 9.45 -15.83
C ALA A 274 10.56 10.90 -16.14
N GLN A 275 11.49 11.11 -17.09
CA GLN A 275 12.00 12.44 -17.41
C GLN A 275 10.93 13.40 -17.96
N GLN A 276 9.85 12.88 -18.54
CA GLN A 276 8.78 13.69 -19.13
C GLN A 276 7.60 13.93 -18.17
N LEU A 277 7.64 13.33 -16.98
CA LEU A 277 6.57 13.46 -16.00
C LEU A 277 6.57 14.85 -15.36
N PRO A 278 5.40 15.42 -15.08
CA PRO A 278 5.30 16.69 -14.38
C PRO A 278 5.82 16.58 -12.94
N VAL A 279 6.21 17.71 -12.38
CA VAL A 279 6.62 17.85 -10.99
C VAL A 279 5.49 18.53 -10.21
N TYR A 280 5.09 17.92 -9.10
CA TYR A 280 4.17 18.49 -8.14
C TYR A 280 4.89 18.70 -6.80
N SER A 281 4.61 19.80 -6.12
CA SER A 281 5.19 20.18 -4.84
C SER A 281 4.07 20.60 -3.88
N GLY A 282 4.12 20.17 -2.64
CA GLY A 282 3.12 20.49 -1.62
C GLY A 282 2.36 19.30 -1.06
N ASP A 283 1.45 19.59 -0.13
CA ASP A 283 0.54 18.61 0.46
C ASP A 283 -0.52 18.15 -0.55
N TRP A 284 -1.01 16.95 -0.32
CA TRP A 284 -2.25 16.48 -0.91
C TRP A 284 -3.34 16.60 0.16
N THR A 285 -4.25 17.55 -0.01
CA THR A 285 -5.32 17.80 0.96
C THR A 285 -6.25 16.58 1.03
N ASP A 286 -6.57 16.15 2.23
CA ASP A 286 -7.37 14.97 2.48
C ASP A 286 -8.78 15.33 2.97
N TYR A 287 -9.81 14.85 2.26
CA TYR A 287 -11.19 14.95 2.70
C TYR A 287 -11.56 13.89 3.74
N TRP A 288 -10.86 12.74 3.75
CA TRP A 288 -11.18 11.63 4.63
C TRP A 288 -11.03 11.97 6.11
N ASN A 289 -10.17 12.92 6.44
CA ASN A 289 -9.95 13.42 7.80
C ASN A 289 -11.19 13.99 8.50
N PHE A 290 -12.29 14.21 7.79
CA PHE A 290 -13.53 14.68 8.42
C PHE A 290 -14.03 13.71 9.51
N GLY A 291 -13.78 12.40 9.37
CA GLY A 291 -14.20 11.36 10.29
C GLY A 291 -13.67 11.57 11.71
N CYS A 292 -12.44 12.09 11.87
CA CYS A 292 -11.87 12.36 13.19
C CYS A 292 -12.65 13.47 13.96
N GLY A 293 -13.46 14.27 13.28
CA GLY A 293 -14.28 15.29 13.91
C GLY A 293 -15.35 14.73 14.85
N SER A 294 -15.82 13.49 14.62
CA SER A 294 -16.79 12.82 15.51
C SER A 294 -16.14 12.31 16.81
N SER A 295 -14.82 12.20 16.87
CA SER A 295 -14.03 11.68 18.01
C SER A 295 -12.96 12.68 18.46
N ALA A 296 -13.32 13.96 18.57
CA ALA A 296 -12.39 15.05 18.89
C ALA A 296 -11.68 14.88 20.25
N ARG A 297 -12.34 14.24 21.23
CA ARG A 297 -11.73 13.92 22.53
C ARG A 297 -10.61 12.90 22.38
N GLU A 298 -10.87 11.82 21.68
CA GLU A 298 -9.94 10.73 21.44
C GLU A 298 -8.77 11.22 20.60
N GLN A 299 -9.02 12.04 19.59
CA GLN A 299 -7.99 12.72 18.81
C GLN A 299 -7.09 13.62 19.68
N THR A 300 -7.66 14.29 20.66
CA THR A 300 -6.89 15.07 21.62
C THR A 300 -6.00 14.17 22.49
N ILE A 301 -6.53 13.05 22.96
CA ILE A 301 -5.79 12.05 23.75
C ILE A 301 -4.64 11.47 22.91
N ASN A 302 -4.89 11.11 21.65
CA ASN A 302 -3.86 10.61 20.74
C ASN A 302 -2.70 11.61 20.60
N ARG A 303 -2.99 12.88 20.31
CA ARG A 303 -1.97 13.94 20.19
C ARG A 303 -1.15 14.13 21.47
N GLN A 304 -1.79 14.09 22.64
CA GLN A 304 -1.12 14.17 23.94
C GLN A 304 -0.27 12.93 24.21
N SER A 305 -0.77 11.75 23.89
CA SER A 305 -0.06 10.48 24.06
C SER A 305 1.19 10.40 23.19
N ARG A 306 1.13 10.91 21.97
CA ARG A 306 2.27 11.05 21.07
C ARG A 306 3.41 11.88 21.70
N ALA A 307 3.10 13.02 22.29
CA ALA A 307 4.09 13.86 22.98
C ALA A 307 4.70 13.14 24.21
N ARG A 308 3.87 12.42 24.96
CA ARG A 308 4.32 11.64 26.12
C ARG A 308 5.23 10.48 25.71
N LEU A 309 4.87 9.79 24.64
CA LEU A 309 5.64 8.65 24.16
C LEU A 309 7.02 9.07 23.63
N ARG A 310 7.13 10.21 22.94
CA ARG A 310 8.44 10.79 22.59
C ARG A 310 9.32 11.10 23.78
N ASN A 311 8.72 11.64 24.84
CA ASN A 311 9.46 11.85 26.09
C ASN A 311 9.91 10.53 26.70
N ALA A 312 9.03 9.52 26.70
CA ALA A 312 9.35 8.17 27.16
C ALA A 312 10.50 7.55 26.34
N ASP A 313 10.51 7.72 25.03
CA ASP A 313 11.60 7.28 24.14
C ASP A 313 12.92 7.94 24.50
N ALA A 314 12.92 9.26 24.69
CA ALA A 314 14.13 10.02 25.05
C ALA A 314 14.69 9.58 26.41
N PHE A 315 13.84 9.48 27.45
CA PHE A 315 14.25 9.00 28.78
C PHE A 315 14.65 7.52 28.77
N GLY A 316 13.91 6.68 28.04
CA GLY A 316 14.21 5.27 27.87
C GLY A 316 15.56 5.06 27.20
N ALA A 317 15.85 5.78 26.12
CA ALA A 317 17.14 5.71 25.44
C ALA A 317 18.30 6.15 26.38
N ALA A 318 18.12 7.23 27.13
CA ALA A 318 19.12 7.68 28.11
C ALA A 318 19.32 6.68 29.24
N GLY A 319 18.24 6.08 29.76
CA GLY A 319 18.30 5.03 30.78
C GLY A 319 18.98 3.77 30.28
N LEU A 320 18.66 3.32 29.08
CA LEU A 320 19.26 2.13 28.47
C LEU A 320 20.74 2.34 28.13
N ALA A 321 21.14 3.54 27.72
CA ALA A 321 22.56 3.85 27.47
C ALA A 321 23.44 3.62 28.73
N THR A 322 22.87 3.75 29.92
CA THR A 322 23.58 3.58 31.19
C THR A 322 23.37 2.20 31.85
N ALA A 323 22.20 1.58 31.64
CA ALA A 323 21.77 0.40 32.37
C ALA A 323 21.60 -0.87 31.50
N ALA A 324 21.44 -0.76 30.18
CA ALA A 324 21.09 -1.91 29.33
C ALA A 324 22.16 -3.02 29.31
N ALA A 325 23.44 -2.67 29.48
CA ALA A 325 24.51 -3.66 29.60
C ALA A 325 24.43 -4.47 30.90
N ALA A 326 23.81 -3.90 31.96
CA ALA A 326 23.68 -4.51 33.26
C ALA A 326 22.33 -5.26 33.43
N ASP A 327 21.30 -4.87 32.65
CA ASP A 327 19.96 -5.44 32.74
C ASP A 327 19.29 -5.64 31.35
N PRO A 328 19.60 -6.76 30.68
CA PRO A 328 18.99 -7.10 29.38
C PRO A 328 17.47 -7.30 29.44
N TRP A 329 16.91 -7.59 30.62
CA TRP A 329 15.45 -7.71 30.80
C TRP A 329 14.79 -6.34 30.68
N LEU A 330 15.36 -5.30 31.27
CA LEU A 330 14.85 -3.92 31.19
C LEU A 330 14.83 -3.45 29.72
N ALA A 331 15.89 -3.71 28.98
CA ALA A 331 15.96 -3.32 27.56
C ALA A 331 14.85 -3.99 26.72
N ARG A 332 14.65 -5.30 26.90
CA ARG A 332 13.59 -6.05 26.19
C ARG A 332 12.19 -5.60 26.59
N THR A 333 11.96 -5.37 27.87
CA THR A 333 10.67 -4.93 28.39
C THR A 333 10.32 -3.52 27.86
N PHE A 334 11.30 -2.62 27.86
CA PHE A 334 11.11 -1.28 27.30
C PHE A 334 10.79 -1.35 25.78
N ALA A 335 11.54 -2.15 25.03
CA ALA A 335 11.31 -2.31 23.60
C ALA A 335 9.89 -2.83 23.29
N LEU A 336 9.43 -3.84 24.06
CA LEU A 336 8.10 -4.41 23.90
C LEU A 336 6.99 -3.36 24.14
N TYR A 337 7.01 -2.70 25.27
CA TYR A 337 5.99 -1.70 25.59
C TYR A 337 6.06 -0.46 24.68
N ARG A 338 7.26 -0.09 24.24
CA ARG A 338 7.42 0.97 23.27
C ARG A 338 6.74 0.65 21.94
N THR A 339 6.99 -0.55 21.39
CA THR A 339 6.36 -1.00 20.15
C THR A 339 4.84 -1.02 20.28
N GLU A 340 4.31 -1.66 21.32
CA GLU A 340 2.86 -1.72 21.57
C GLU A 340 2.23 -0.31 21.68
N ALA A 341 2.89 0.61 22.36
CA ALA A 341 2.39 1.97 22.52
C ALA A 341 2.39 2.75 21.18
N TRP A 342 3.43 2.62 20.36
CA TRP A 342 3.47 3.23 19.02
C TRP A 342 2.44 2.60 18.08
N ASP A 343 2.29 1.29 18.07
CA ASP A 343 1.30 0.59 17.23
C ASP A 343 -0.12 1.07 17.53
N ASN A 344 -0.48 1.20 18.82
CA ASN A 344 -1.78 1.75 19.23
C ASN A 344 -2.02 3.19 18.77
N LEU A 345 -0.97 4.04 18.73
CA LEU A 345 -1.07 5.37 18.16
C LEU A 345 -1.23 5.32 16.64
N HIS A 346 -0.53 4.43 15.96
CA HIS A 346 -0.64 4.26 14.52
C HIS A 346 -2.04 3.78 14.11
N PHE A 347 -2.63 2.84 14.87
CA PHE A 347 -3.99 2.36 14.61
C PHE A 347 -5.05 3.45 14.79
N TRP A 348 -4.83 4.42 15.68
CA TRP A 348 -5.74 5.55 15.77
C TRP A 348 -5.70 6.45 14.54
N ASP A 349 -4.54 6.63 13.94
CA ASP A 349 -4.36 7.48 12.77
C ASP A 349 -4.51 6.69 11.44
N GLU A 350 -4.85 5.41 11.53
CA GLU A 350 -5.30 4.59 10.40
C GLU A 350 -6.68 5.11 9.95
N HIS A 351 -7.02 4.96 8.67
CA HIS A 351 -8.12 5.67 8.04
C HIS A 351 -9.53 5.28 8.51
N THR A 352 -9.69 4.16 9.21
CA THR A 352 -11.00 3.68 9.69
C THR A 352 -11.33 4.11 11.11
N TRP A 353 -10.34 4.56 11.90
CA TRP A 353 -10.48 4.95 13.33
C TRP A 353 -11.17 3.90 14.21
N GLY A 354 -11.10 2.63 13.83
CA GLY A 354 -11.84 1.57 14.50
C GLY A 354 -13.36 1.72 14.41
N ALA A 355 -13.83 2.51 13.44
CA ALA A 355 -15.26 2.65 13.20
C ALA A 355 -15.82 1.39 12.54
N ASP A 356 -17.06 1.06 12.90
CA ASP A 356 -17.91 0.12 12.17
C ASP A 356 -19.10 0.91 11.60
N ILE A 357 -19.61 0.47 10.47
CA ILE A 357 -20.75 1.12 9.83
C ILE A 357 -22.06 0.65 10.49
#